data_3396a95debeed7118f4717363df1c586
#
_entry.id   3396a95debeed7118f4717363df1c586
#
_cell.length_a   1.000
_cell.length_b   1.000
_cell.length_c   1.000
_cell.angle_alpha   90.00
_cell.angle_beta   90.00
_cell.angle_gamma   90.00
#
_symmetry.space_group_name_H-M   'P 1'
#
loop_
_entity.id
_entity.type
_entity.pdbx_description
1 polymer ?
#
loop_
_entity_poly.entity_id
_entity_poly.type
_entity_poly.pdbx_seq_one_letter_code
_entity_poly.pdbx_strand_id
1 'polypeptide(L)'
;MKNFLVFCCLTVFFYSCGGSKKLNTGDQWISLFDGKSFNNWKASENPSTFKIEDGMIVANGPRAHLFYEGPVQNHNFKNFELKARVMTTPGSNSGIFIHTNYQETGWPSKGYEVQVNNSQSDWRRTGSLYGIDDVKEVYVKDNEWYTEYIKVEGKNITIKINDKTVVDYTEPANLERPKDALEKRLSSGTFALQGHDPGSKVYFKEILVRPLPD
;
A
#
# COMPACT_ATOMS: atom_id res chain seq x y z
N MET A 1 -69.63 32.77 36.24
CA MET A 1 -68.33 32.32 36.78
C MET A 1 -67.81 31.28 35.86
N LYS A 2 -66.74 31.60 35.02
CA LYS A 2 -66.16 30.70 34.01
C LYS A 2 -64.80 30.19 34.55
N ASN A 3 -64.73 28.90 34.79
CA ASN A 3 -63.50 28.25 35.21
C ASN A 3 -62.58 28.03 34.00
N PHE A 4 -61.41 28.62 34.05
CA PHE A 4 -60.28 28.40 33.04
C PHE A 4 -59.39 27.31 33.58
N LEU A 5 -59.39 26.15 32.91
CA LEU A 5 -58.42 25.07 33.15
C LEU A 5 -57.16 25.38 32.31
N VAL A 6 -56.05 25.61 33.00
CA VAL A 6 -54.73 25.73 32.38
C VAL A 6 -54.14 24.33 32.25
N PHE A 7 -53.93 23.87 31.00
CA PHE A 7 -53.27 22.63 30.67
C PHE A 7 -51.77 22.90 30.54
N CYS A 8 -50.99 22.42 31.49
CA CYS A 8 -49.53 22.55 31.50
C CYS A 8 -48.94 21.37 30.69
N CYS A 9 -48.54 21.65 29.44
CA CYS A 9 -47.78 20.65 28.63
C CYS A 9 -46.35 20.55 29.10
N LEU A 10 -46.02 19.45 29.78
CA LEU A 10 -44.64 19.08 30.06
C LEU A 10 -44.03 18.48 28.78
N THR A 11 -43.15 19.23 28.11
CA THR A 11 -42.31 18.71 27.02
C THR A 11 -41.09 18.00 27.62
N VAL A 12 -41.07 16.69 27.56
CA VAL A 12 -39.92 15.86 27.93
C VAL A 12 -38.96 15.86 26.76
N PHE A 13 -37.81 16.54 26.90
CA PHE A 13 -36.69 16.45 25.95
C PHE A 13 -35.96 15.15 26.21
N PHE A 14 -36.08 14.19 25.28
CA PHE A 14 -35.20 13.03 25.23
C PHE A 14 -33.86 13.47 24.65
N TYR A 15 -32.85 13.61 25.48
CA TYR A 15 -31.46 13.65 25.03
C TYR A 15 -31.08 12.26 24.55
N SER A 16 -31.10 12.05 23.23
CA SER A 16 -30.47 10.89 22.60
C SER A 16 -28.96 11.07 22.64
N CYS A 17 -28.30 10.42 23.59
CA CYS A 17 -26.86 10.23 23.55
C CYS A 17 -26.51 9.30 22.37
N GLY A 18 -26.27 9.90 21.21
CA GLY A 18 -25.69 9.21 20.07
C GLY A 18 -24.24 8.81 20.40
N GLY A 19 -24.08 7.63 21.01
CA GLY A 19 -22.76 7.02 21.14
C GLY A 19 -22.19 6.76 19.73
N SER A 20 -21.20 7.54 19.30
CA SER A 20 -20.39 7.22 18.13
C SER A 20 -19.77 5.85 18.37
N LYS A 21 -20.34 4.80 17.76
CA LYS A 21 -19.64 3.53 17.62
C LYS A 21 -18.33 3.84 16.89
N LYS A 22 -17.18 3.80 17.60
CA LYS A 22 -15.89 3.64 16.95
C LYS A 22 -16.02 2.39 16.08
N LEU A 23 -16.09 2.59 14.77
CA LEU A 23 -15.91 1.50 13.82
C LEU A 23 -14.55 0.91 14.13
N ASN A 24 -14.54 -0.35 14.56
CA ASN A 24 -13.35 -1.13 14.77
C ASN A 24 -12.79 -1.42 13.35
N THR A 25 -11.96 -0.52 12.82
CA THR A 25 -11.42 -0.58 11.45
C THR A 25 -10.42 -1.73 11.27
N GLY A 26 -10.10 -2.46 12.35
CA GLY A 26 -9.10 -3.52 12.33
C GLY A 26 -9.43 -4.77 11.50
N ASP A 27 -10.71 -5.00 11.14
CA ASP A 27 -11.10 -6.22 10.42
C ASP A 27 -11.51 -5.98 8.96
N GLN A 28 -11.57 -4.73 8.51
CA GLN A 28 -12.08 -4.41 7.18
C GLN A 28 -10.96 -3.99 6.23
N TRP A 29 -10.94 -4.60 5.04
CA TRP A 29 -10.11 -4.14 3.93
C TRP A 29 -10.61 -2.81 3.38
N ILE A 30 -9.72 -1.85 3.24
CA ILE A 30 -9.99 -0.50 2.74
C ILE A 30 -9.31 -0.33 1.40
N SER A 31 -10.04 0.13 0.39
CA SER A 31 -9.47 0.42 -0.94
C SER A 31 -8.66 1.71 -0.90
N LEU A 32 -7.43 1.65 -1.39
CA LEU A 32 -6.55 2.81 -1.56
C LEU A 32 -6.68 3.44 -2.96
N PHE A 33 -7.30 2.73 -3.90
CA PHE A 33 -7.50 3.20 -5.27
C PHE A 33 -8.95 3.00 -5.72
N ASP A 34 -9.55 4.05 -6.26
CA ASP A 34 -10.97 4.08 -6.66
C ASP A 34 -11.22 3.58 -8.11
N GLY A 35 -10.17 3.23 -8.84
CA GLY A 35 -10.23 2.84 -10.25
C GLY A 35 -10.46 4.00 -11.22
N LYS A 36 -10.51 5.25 -10.77
CA LYS A 36 -10.95 6.40 -11.58
C LYS A 36 -10.01 7.59 -11.54
N SER A 37 -9.32 7.80 -10.41
CA SER A 37 -8.52 9.00 -10.19
C SER A 37 -7.26 8.74 -9.39
N PHE A 38 -6.29 9.65 -9.50
CA PHE A 38 -5.13 9.73 -8.63
C PHE A 38 -5.31 10.70 -7.45
N ASN A 39 -6.55 11.03 -7.05
CA ASN A 39 -6.82 12.02 -6.00
C ASN A 39 -6.10 11.74 -4.68
N ASN A 40 -5.87 10.46 -4.35
CA ASN A 40 -5.17 10.02 -3.15
C ASN A 40 -3.72 9.56 -3.43
N TRP A 41 -3.20 9.87 -4.61
CA TRP A 41 -1.90 9.43 -5.06
C TRP A 41 -1.12 10.57 -5.67
N LYS A 42 0.17 10.64 -5.38
CA LYS A 42 1.08 11.68 -5.89
C LYS A 42 2.28 11.04 -6.57
N ALA A 43 2.45 11.35 -7.85
CA ALA A 43 3.60 10.89 -8.61
C ALA A 43 4.83 11.79 -8.33
N SER A 44 6.01 11.17 -8.38
CA SER A 44 7.30 11.86 -8.32
C SER A 44 7.72 12.43 -9.68
N GLU A 45 9.01 12.51 -9.93
CA GLU A 45 9.73 13.17 -11.04
C GLU A 45 9.14 13.05 -12.45
N ASN A 46 8.46 11.93 -12.80
CA ASN A 46 7.89 11.68 -14.12
C ASN A 46 6.41 11.25 -14.02
N PRO A 47 5.47 12.15 -13.73
CA PRO A 47 4.06 11.78 -13.52
C PRO A 47 3.40 11.05 -14.69
N SER A 48 3.84 11.33 -15.94
CA SER A 48 3.32 10.70 -17.16
C SER A 48 3.62 9.20 -17.26
N THR A 49 4.48 8.66 -16.38
CA THR A 49 4.74 7.22 -16.23
C THR A 49 3.51 6.46 -15.77
N PHE A 50 2.60 7.15 -15.04
CA PHE A 50 1.38 6.53 -14.53
C PHE A 50 0.15 7.00 -15.28
N LYS A 51 -0.72 6.05 -15.63
CA LYS A 51 -2.01 6.29 -16.27
C LYS A 51 -3.08 5.44 -15.62
N ILE A 52 -4.33 5.80 -15.81
CA ILE A 52 -5.47 4.96 -15.48
C ILE A 52 -6.06 4.46 -16.78
N GLU A 53 -6.09 3.14 -16.97
CA GLU A 53 -6.67 2.46 -18.11
C GLU A 53 -7.61 1.36 -17.59
N ASP A 54 -8.86 1.35 -17.99
CA ASP A 54 -9.87 0.34 -17.63
C ASP A 54 -9.95 0.04 -16.12
N GLY A 55 -9.88 1.08 -15.29
CA GLY A 55 -9.93 0.95 -13.83
C GLY A 55 -8.64 0.46 -13.18
N MET A 56 -7.54 0.43 -13.90
CA MET A 56 -6.23 -0.03 -13.45
C MET A 56 -5.21 1.11 -13.47
N ILE A 57 -4.27 1.11 -12.54
CA ILE A 57 -3.05 1.91 -12.65
C ILE A 57 -2.10 1.17 -13.58
N VAL A 58 -1.65 1.84 -14.62
CA VAL A 58 -0.60 1.37 -15.53
C VAL A 58 0.66 2.17 -15.28
N ALA A 59 1.74 1.49 -14.88
CA ALA A 59 3.08 2.05 -14.78
C ALA A 59 3.85 1.69 -16.06
N ASN A 60 4.15 2.69 -16.91
CA ASN A 60 4.90 2.51 -18.14
C ASN A 60 5.53 3.84 -18.58
N GLY A 61 6.81 4.02 -18.34
CA GLY A 61 7.55 5.24 -18.64
C GLY A 61 8.87 5.33 -17.90
N PRO A 62 9.54 6.49 -17.93
CA PRO A 62 10.75 6.73 -17.16
C PRO A 62 10.56 6.48 -15.67
N ARG A 63 11.68 6.29 -14.94
CA ARG A 63 11.64 6.11 -13.48
C ARG A 63 10.74 7.15 -12.80
N ALA A 64 9.80 6.66 -12.02
CA ALA A 64 8.93 7.47 -11.17
C ALA A 64 8.32 6.59 -10.08
N HIS A 65 7.79 7.20 -9.02
CA HIS A 65 7.08 6.50 -7.97
C HIS A 65 5.74 7.18 -7.71
N LEU A 66 4.70 6.38 -7.55
CA LEU A 66 3.35 6.85 -7.27
C LEU A 66 3.04 6.57 -5.80
N PHE A 67 3.14 7.60 -4.96
CA PHE A 67 2.98 7.53 -3.52
C PHE A 67 1.52 7.68 -3.10
N TYR A 68 1.07 6.85 -2.16
CA TYR A 68 -0.22 7.04 -1.54
C TYR A 68 -0.15 8.19 -0.53
N GLU A 69 -0.98 9.22 -0.72
CA GLU A 69 -1.11 10.39 0.18
C GLU A 69 -2.56 10.59 0.65
N GLY A 70 -3.38 9.54 0.58
CA GLY A 70 -4.78 9.60 0.97
C GLY A 70 -5.00 9.56 2.49
N PRO A 71 -6.27 9.67 2.91
CA PRO A 71 -6.63 9.89 4.31
C PRO A 71 -6.54 8.64 5.21
N VAL A 72 -6.43 7.43 4.65
CA VAL A 72 -6.37 6.19 5.45
C VAL A 72 -5.09 6.22 6.30
N GLN A 73 -5.24 6.15 7.62
CA GLN A 73 -4.15 6.27 8.61
C GLN A 73 -3.27 7.53 8.42
N ASN A 74 -3.81 8.59 7.80
CA ASN A 74 -3.03 9.76 7.37
C ASN A 74 -1.80 9.38 6.55
N HIS A 75 -1.94 8.36 5.66
CA HIS A 75 -0.85 7.73 4.87
C HIS A 75 0.41 7.38 5.69
N ASN A 76 0.24 7.03 6.95
CA ASN A 76 1.33 6.63 7.84
C ASN A 76 0.98 5.28 8.51
N PHE A 77 1.35 4.20 7.84
CA PHE A 77 1.08 2.83 8.27
C PHE A 77 2.29 2.29 9.04
N LYS A 78 2.05 1.61 10.16
CA LYS A 78 3.08 0.92 10.96
C LYS A 78 2.89 -0.59 10.87
N ASN A 79 1.79 -1.10 11.40
CA ASN A 79 1.39 -2.48 11.23
C ASN A 79 0.20 -2.55 10.26
N PHE A 80 0.28 -3.44 9.27
CA PHE A 80 -0.75 -3.54 8.24
C PHE A 80 -0.68 -4.86 7.48
N GLU A 81 -1.75 -5.12 6.76
CA GLU A 81 -1.77 -6.01 5.61
C GLU A 81 -2.10 -5.18 4.37
N LEU A 82 -1.33 -5.36 3.32
CA LEU A 82 -1.54 -4.76 2.00
C LEU A 82 -1.69 -5.88 0.98
N LYS A 83 -2.61 -5.74 0.05
CA LYS A 83 -2.67 -6.61 -1.13
C LYS A 83 -2.99 -5.79 -2.37
N ALA A 84 -2.38 -6.18 -3.47
CA ALA A 84 -2.66 -5.64 -4.78
C ALA A 84 -2.80 -6.77 -5.80
N ARG A 85 -3.67 -6.59 -6.77
CA ARG A 85 -3.67 -7.41 -7.98
C ARG A 85 -2.69 -6.79 -8.96
N VAL A 86 -1.72 -7.60 -9.39
CA VAL A 86 -0.61 -7.14 -10.23
C VAL A 86 -0.53 -8.01 -11.48
N MET A 87 -0.13 -7.41 -12.61
CA MET A 87 0.18 -8.10 -13.85
C MET A 87 1.35 -7.41 -14.53
N THR A 88 2.38 -8.16 -14.88
CA THR A 88 3.54 -7.67 -15.65
C THR A 88 3.41 -8.05 -17.12
N THR A 89 4.02 -7.27 -18.01
CA THR A 89 4.33 -7.74 -19.37
C THR A 89 5.76 -8.31 -19.42
N PRO A 90 6.12 -9.10 -20.45
CA PRO A 90 7.46 -9.67 -20.56
C PRO A 90 8.58 -8.63 -20.46
N GLY A 91 9.60 -8.91 -19.67
CA GLY A 91 10.74 -8.04 -19.45
C GLY A 91 10.48 -6.84 -18.53
N SER A 92 9.33 -6.78 -17.85
CA SER A 92 8.97 -5.66 -16.98
C SER A 92 9.55 -5.80 -15.58
N ASN A 93 9.91 -4.64 -15.00
CA ASN A 93 10.34 -4.45 -13.63
C ASN A 93 9.51 -3.36 -12.97
N SER A 94 9.16 -3.57 -11.71
CA SER A 94 8.43 -2.65 -10.85
C SER A 94 8.62 -3.06 -9.38
N GLY A 95 7.93 -2.39 -8.45
CA GLY A 95 7.96 -2.71 -7.04
C GLY A 95 6.84 -2.02 -6.26
N ILE A 96 6.56 -2.55 -5.08
CA ILE A 96 5.70 -1.93 -4.08
C ILE A 96 6.58 -1.53 -2.90
N PHE A 97 6.73 -0.24 -2.66
CA PHE A 97 7.44 0.28 -1.49
C PHE A 97 6.52 0.34 -0.29
N ILE A 98 7.05 -0.02 0.89
CA ILE A 98 6.36 0.02 2.18
C ILE A 98 7.16 0.84 3.18
N HIS A 99 6.50 1.49 4.14
CA HIS A 99 7.11 2.39 5.14
C HIS A 99 7.93 3.52 4.53
N THR A 100 7.62 3.90 3.28
CA THR A 100 8.29 5.00 2.59
C THR A 100 7.61 6.35 2.88
N ASN A 101 8.18 7.42 2.37
CA ASN A 101 7.61 8.76 2.36
C ASN A 101 7.69 9.33 0.94
N TYR A 102 6.85 10.34 0.65
CA TYR A 102 6.99 11.06 -0.62
C TYR A 102 8.43 11.56 -0.81
N GLN A 103 8.97 11.26 -1.96
CA GLN A 103 10.29 11.71 -2.41
C GLN A 103 10.15 12.20 -3.85
N GLU A 104 10.59 13.43 -4.11
CA GLU A 104 10.35 14.09 -5.40
C GLU A 104 11.14 13.46 -6.54
N THR A 105 12.33 12.95 -6.27
CA THR A 105 13.22 12.36 -7.27
C THR A 105 13.98 11.16 -6.72
N GLY A 106 14.42 10.28 -7.62
CA GLY A 106 15.26 9.12 -7.29
C GLY A 106 14.47 7.93 -6.73
N TRP A 107 15.21 6.93 -6.32
CA TRP A 107 14.65 5.74 -5.68
C TRP A 107 14.28 6.07 -4.23
N PRO A 108 13.13 5.62 -3.71
CA PRO A 108 12.77 5.83 -2.32
C PRO A 108 13.85 5.34 -1.37
N SER A 109 14.36 6.22 -0.53
CA SER A 109 15.46 5.93 0.40
C SER A 109 14.99 5.28 1.69
N LYS A 110 13.70 5.41 2.03
CA LYS A 110 13.11 4.96 3.28
C LYS A 110 12.23 3.73 3.09
N GLY A 111 12.27 2.82 4.08
CA GLY A 111 11.48 1.60 4.09
C GLY A 111 12.06 0.51 3.21
N TYR A 112 11.20 -0.35 2.71
CA TYR A 112 11.57 -1.50 1.91
C TYR A 112 10.82 -1.55 0.59
N GLU A 113 11.42 -2.18 -0.40
CA GLU A 113 10.80 -2.52 -1.67
C GLU A 113 10.44 -4.01 -1.70
N VAL A 114 9.22 -4.30 -2.09
CA VAL A 114 8.75 -5.63 -2.48
C VAL A 114 8.73 -5.69 -3.99
N GLN A 115 9.55 -6.56 -4.56
CA GLN A 115 9.86 -6.63 -5.99
C GLN A 115 8.69 -7.14 -6.82
N VAL A 116 8.49 -6.53 -7.99
CA VAL A 116 7.59 -6.98 -9.05
C VAL A 116 8.41 -7.20 -10.32
N ASN A 117 8.84 -8.45 -10.54
CA ASN A 117 9.69 -8.84 -11.66
C ASN A 117 9.56 -10.33 -11.96
N ASN A 118 8.88 -10.68 -13.04
CA ASN A 118 8.73 -12.10 -13.43
C ASN A 118 9.82 -12.55 -14.42
N SER A 119 10.28 -11.67 -15.33
CA SER A 119 11.15 -12.05 -16.45
C SER A 119 12.20 -11.02 -16.86
N GLN A 120 12.27 -9.87 -16.19
CA GLN A 120 13.31 -8.86 -16.48
C GLN A 120 14.70 -9.37 -16.07
N SER A 121 15.77 -8.79 -16.56
CA SER A 121 17.15 -9.27 -16.42
C SER A 121 17.70 -9.27 -14.98
N ASP A 122 17.17 -8.43 -14.06
CA ASP A 122 17.46 -8.58 -12.63
C ASP A 122 16.99 -9.95 -12.17
N TRP A 123 17.85 -10.69 -11.50
CA TRP A 123 17.56 -12.06 -11.04
C TRP A 123 16.60 -12.13 -9.84
N ARG A 124 16.37 -10.99 -9.16
CA ARG A 124 15.43 -10.89 -8.04
C ARG A 124 14.02 -10.91 -8.57
N ARG A 125 13.26 -11.91 -8.15
CA ARG A 125 11.90 -12.16 -8.67
C ARG A 125 10.82 -11.56 -7.79
N THR A 126 9.62 -11.48 -8.35
CA THR A 126 8.40 -11.03 -7.67
C THR A 126 8.28 -11.63 -6.28
N GLY A 127 8.02 -10.77 -5.30
CA GLY A 127 7.94 -11.12 -3.89
C GLY A 127 9.27 -11.04 -3.13
N SER A 128 10.41 -10.74 -3.76
CA SER A 128 11.64 -10.44 -3.03
C SER A 128 11.45 -9.23 -2.11
N LEU A 129 11.95 -9.30 -0.89
CA LEU A 129 12.27 -8.11 -0.10
C LEU A 129 13.61 -7.60 -0.60
N TYR A 130 13.61 -6.67 -1.54
CA TYR A 130 14.72 -6.32 -2.44
C TYR A 130 16.04 -6.05 -1.71
N GLY A 131 17.04 -6.92 -2.01
CA GLY A 131 18.37 -6.82 -1.40
C GLY A 131 18.46 -7.18 0.08
N ILE A 132 17.40 -7.79 0.63
CA ILE A 132 17.29 -8.21 2.04
C ILE A 132 17.02 -9.71 2.13
N ASP A 133 15.91 -10.17 1.54
CA ASP A 133 15.52 -11.57 1.44
C ASP A 133 14.98 -11.82 0.04
N ASP A 134 15.89 -12.18 -0.84
CA ASP A 134 15.67 -12.21 -2.28
C ASP A 134 15.14 -13.58 -2.75
N VAL A 135 14.09 -13.57 -3.53
CA VAL A 135 13.48 -14.72 -4.20
C VAL A 135 14.11 -14.91 -5.59
N LYS A 136 14.50 -16.15 -5.93
CA LYS A 136 15.03 -16.52 -7.25
C LYS A 136 14.02 -17.23 -8.13
N GLU A 137 13.06 -17.91 -7.51
CA GLU A 137 12.05 -18.69 -8.21
C GLU A 137 10.98 -17.76 -8.80
N VAL A 138 10.52 -18.12 -9.99
CA VAL A 138 9.40 -17.49 -10.69
C VAL A 138 8.11 -18.23 -10.31
N TYR A 139 7.25 -17.59 -9.50
CA TYR A 139 5.99 -18.18 -9.04
C TYR A 139 4.80 -17.85 -9.92
N VAL A 140 4.90 -16.79 -10.73
CA VAL A 140 3.83 -16.26 -11.58
C VAL A 140 4.39 -15.86 -12.92
N LYS A 141 3.56 -15.91 -13.97
CA LYS A 141 3.97 -15.59 -15.33
C LYS A 141 3.58 -14.16 -15.72
N ASP A 142 4.28 -13.63 -16.71
CA ASP A 142 3.86 -12.40 -17.38
C ASP A 142 2.49 -12.59 -18.06
N ASN A 143 1.74 -11.49 -18.17
CA ASN A 143 0.38 -11.43 -18.71
C ASN A 143 -0.66 -12.24 -17.91
N GLU A 144 -0.34 -12.66 -16.70
CA GLU A 144 -1.26 -13.31 -15.77
C GLU A 144 -1.45 -12.43 -14.52
N TRP A 145 -2.70 -12.30 -14.06
CA TRP A 145 -3.01 -11.60 -12.82
C TRP A 145 -2.68 -12.45 -11.60
N TYR A 146 -1.92 -11.89 -10.68
CA TYR A 146 -1.64 -12.49 -9.37
C TYR A 146 -1.94 -11.51 -8.24
N THR A 147 -2.01 -12.01 -7.03
CA THR A 147 -2.08 -11.20 -5.82
C THR A 147 -0.70 -11.13 -5.18
N GLU A 148 -0.20 -9.92 -4.98
CA GLU A 148 0.92 -9.65 -4.11
C GLU A 148 0.38 -9.19 -2.76
N TYR A 149 0.69 -9.97 -1.72
CA TYR A 149 0.26 -9.70 -0.35
C TYR A 149 1.46 -9.45 0.53
N ILE A 150 1.40 -8.39 1.31
CA ILE A 150 2.45 -7.93 2.22
C ILE A 150 1.82 -7.72 3.60
N LYS A 151 2.33 -8.40 4.62
CA LYS A 151 1.98 -8.15 6.01
C LYS A 151 3.18 -7.61 6.75
N VAL A 152 3.00 -6.54 7.52
CA VAL A 152 3.96 -6.04 8.49
C VAL A 152 3.29 -6.05 9.86
N GLU A 153 3.91 -6.75 10.81
CA GLU A 153 3.47 -6.80 12.20
C GLU A 153 4.68 -6.81 13.13
N GLY A 154 4.84 -5.73 13.90
CA GLY A 154 6.02 -5.53 14.73
C GLY A 154 7.31 -5.48 13.89
N LYS A 155 8.17 -6.47 14.04
CA LYS A 155 9.42 -6.60 13.27
C LYS A 155 9.37 -7.61 12.14
N ASN A 156 8.22 -8.23 11.90
CA ASN A 156 8.07 -9.25 10.87
C ASN A 156 7.44 -8.69 9.60
N ILE A 157 7.99 -9.11 8.45
CA ILE A 157 7.44 -8.89 7.10
C ILE A 157 7.15 -10.26 6.50
N THR A 158 5.90 -10.54 6.20
CA THR A 158 5.49 -11.71 5.42
C THR A 158 5.05 -11.29 4.05
N ILE A 159 5.63 -11.88 3.00
CA ILE A 159 5.22 -11.64 1.60
C ILE A 159 4.67 -12.93 1.01
N LYS A 160 3.51 -12.81 0.34
CA LYS A 160 2.91 -13.94 -0.39
C LYS A 160 2.63 -13.55 -1.83
N ILE A 161 2.89 -14.50 -2.72
CA ILE A 161 2.45 -14.44 -4.10
C ILE A 161 1.31 -15.43 -4.26
N ASN A 162 0.12 -14.91 -4.56
CA ASN A 162 -1.14 -15.64 -4.37
C ASN A 162 -1.23 -16.14 -2.91
N ASP A 163 -1.36 -17.45 -2.69
CA ASP A 163 -1.45 -18.03 -1.35
C ASP A 163 -0.10 -18.53 -0.81
N LYS A 164 0.97 -18.49 -1.64
CA LYS A 164 2.29 -19.01 -1.27
C LYS A 164 3.12 -17.96 -0.56
N THR A 165 3.52 -18.22 0.68
CA THR A 165 4.54 -17.41 1.37
C THR A 165 5.89 -17.61 0.66
N VAL A 166 6.49 -16.50 0.23
CA VAL A 166 7.76 -16.47 -0.48
C VAL A 166 8.87 -15.80 0.34
N VAL A 167 8.49 -14.91 1.27
CA VAL A 167 9.37 -14.28 2.25
C VAL A 167 8.68 -14.28 3.61
N ASP A 168 9.44 -14.57 4.67
CA ASP A 168 9.06 -14.43 6.07
C ASP A 168 10.26 -13.89 6.84
N TYR A 169 10.45 -12.58 6.79
CA TYR A 169 11.61 -11.87 7.29
C TYR A 169 11.33 -11.22 8.64
N THR A 170 12.17 -11.46 9.64
CA THR A 170 12.15 -10.71 10.90
C THR A 170 13.36 -9.79 10.98
N GLU A 171 13.09 -8.48 11.03
CA GLU A 171 14.13 -7.46 11.13
C GLU A 171 14.91 -7.60 12.45
N PRO A 172 16.24 -7.75 12.42
CA PRO A 172 17.07 -7.87 13.62
C PRO A 172 16.96 -6.66 14.56
N ALA A 173 17.00 -6.90 15.85
CA ALA A 173 16.98 -5.81 16.86
C ALA A 173 18.17 -4.85 16.70
N ASN A 174 19.34 -5.40 16.36
CA ASN A 174 20.58 -4.65 16.16
C ASN A 174 20.87 -4.51 14.65
N LEU A 175 19.91 -3.98 13.90
CA LEU A 175 20.05 -3.80 12.47
C LEU A 175 21.10 -2.73 12.16
N GLU A 176 22.19 -3.14 11.51
CA GLU A 176 23.18 -2.23 10.94
C GLU A 176 22.88 -2.02 9.45
N ARG A 177 23.00 -0.79 8.99
CA ARG A 177 22.85 -0.38 7.60
C ARG A 177 24.02 0.51 7.18
N PRO A 178 24.47 0.43 5.93
CA PRO A 178 25.40 1.41 5.36
C PRO A 178 24.86 2.83 5.50
N LYS A 179 25.76 3.82 5.51
CA LYS A 179 25.39 5.24 5.71
C LYS A 179 24.40 5.78 4.69
N ASP A 180 24.41 5.26 3.48
CA ASP A 180 23.51 5.61 2.37
C ASP A 180 22.17 4.85 2.41
N ALA A 181 21.99 3.93 3.36
CA ALA A 181 20.81 3.10 3.50
C ALA A 181 20.24 3.06 4.92
N LEU A 182 20.52 4.03 5.76
CA LEU A 182 20.12 4.05 7.18
C LEU A 182 18.60 3.97 7.39
N GLU A 183 17.81 4.49 6.46
CA GLU A 183 16.35 4.47 6.54
C GLU A 183 15.71 3.21 5.91
N LYS A 184 16.51 2.29 5.33
CA LYS A 184 16.03 0.97 4.85
C LYS A 184 15.79 0.04 6.04
N ARG A 185 14.71 0.30 6.75
CA ARG A 185 14.27 -0.41 7.96
C ARG A 185 12.79 -0.27 8.20
N LEU A 186 12.22 -1.16 9.04
CA LEU A 186 10.86 -1.03 9.52
C LEU A 186 10.72 0.20 10.41
N SER A 187 9.69 0.98 10.15
CA SER A 187 9.35 2.19 10.92
C SER A 187 7.84 2.45 10.83
N SER A 188 7.46 3.49 10.14
CA SER A 188 6.12 3.76 9.64
C SER A 188 6.23 4.67 8.42
N GLY A 189 5.21 4.68 7.59
CA GLY A 189 5.17 5.51 6.38
C GLY A 189 4.09 5.06 5.43
N THR A 190 4.17 5.55 4.21
CA THR A 190 3.21 5.26 3.17
C THR A 190 3.65 4.12 2.26
N PHE A 191 2.87 3.91 1.19
CA PHE A 191 3.15 2.99 0.10
C PHE A 191 3.50 3.75 -1.17
N ALA A 192 4.32 3.14 -2.03
CA ALA A 192 4.50 3.65 -3.38
C ALA A 192 4.57 2.51 -4.40
N LEU A 193 4.04 2.77 -5.61
CA LEU A 193 4.18 1.89 -6.76
C LEU A 193 5.30 2.42 -7.65
N GLN A 194 6.13 1.52 -8.17
CA GLN A 194 7.28 1.89 -8.98
C GLN A 194 6.95 1.89 -10.47
N GLY A 195 7.32 2.94 -11.18
CA GLY A 195 7.61 2.92 -12.62
C GLY A 195 9.12 2.83 -12.79
N HIS A 196 9.62 1.72 -13.30
CA HIS A 196 11.06 1.43 -13.29
C HIS A 196 11.81 2.05 -14.48
N ASP A 197 11.35 1.78 -15.69
CA ASP A 197 11.96 2.22 -16.94
C ASP A 197 10.95 2.16 -18.11
N PRO A 198 11.24 2.80 -19.25
CA PRO A 198 10.30 2.82 -20.39
C PRO A 198 10.01 1.45 -21.01
N GLY A 199 10.86 0.45 -20.80
CA GLY A 199 10.67 -0.92 -21.28
C GLY A 199 9.72 -1.73 -20.40
N SER A 200 9.46 -1.27 -19.18
CA SER A 200 8.62 -1.94 -18.20
C SER A 200 7.18 -1.47 -18.33
N LYS A 201 6.23 -2.42 -18.37
CA LYS A 201 4.79 -2.14 -18.30
C LYS A 201 4.13 -3.06 -17.29
N VAL A 202 3.60 -2.46 -16.21
CA VAL A 202 2.99 -3.17 -15.10
C VAL A 202 1.63 -2.57 -14.78
N TYR A 203 0.68 -3.44 -14.46
CA TYR A 203 -0.70 -3.08 -14.12
C TYR A 203 -0.98 -3.39 -12.66
N PHE A 204 -1.65 -2.45 -11.97
CA PHE A 204 -2.10 -2.60 -10.59
C PHE A 204 -3.59 -2.32 -10.49
N LYS A 205 -4.30 -3.12 -9.70
CA LYS A 205 -5.69 -2.89 -9.33
C LYS A 205 -6.01 -3.50 -7.98
N GLU A 206 -7.20 -3.22 -7.44
CA GLU A 206 -7.63 -3.78 -6.16
C GLU A 206 -6.56 -3.62 -5.07
N ILE A 207 -6.03 -2.40 -4.95
CA ILE A 207 -5.02 -2.04 -3.94
C ILE A 207 -5.76 -1.83 -2.63
N LEU A 208 -5.63 -2.77 -1.72
CA LEU A 208 -6.40 -2.84 -0.49
C LEU A 208 -5.46 -2.90 0.71
N VAL A 209 -5.78 -2.16 1.76
CA VAL A 209 -5.06 -2.18 3.04
C VAL A 209 -5.99 -2.57 4.19
N ARG A 210 -5.46 -3.29 5.15
CA ARG A 210 -6.05 -3.52 6.46
C ARG A 210 -5.04 -3.09 7.52
N PRO A 211 -5.22 -1.91 8.16
CA PRO A 211 -4.37 -1.50 9.28
C PRO A 211 -4.50 -2.50 10.43
N LEU A 212 -3.38 -2.83 11.05
CA LEU A 212 -3.32 -3.69 12.24
C LEU A 212 -3.03 -2.84 13.48
N PRO A 213 -3.37 -3.32 14.68
CA PRO A 213 -3.01 -2.66 15.94
C PRO A 213 -1.48 -2.51 16.10
N ASP A 214 -1.08 -1.50 16.90
CA ASP A 214 0.31 -1.25 17.29
C ASP A 214 0.76 -2.19 18.41
#